data_b4543c72656bb9be56436d29544ad8c6
#
_entry.id   b4543c72656bb9be56436d29544ad8c6
#
_cell.length_a   1.000
_cell.length_b   1.000
_cell.length_c   1.000
_cell.angle_alpha   90.00
_cell.angle_beta   90.00
_cell.angle_gamma   90.00
#
_symmetry.space_group_name_H-M   'P 1'
#
loop_
_entity.id
_entity.type
_entity.pdbx_description
1 polymer ?
#
loop_
_entity_poly.entity_id
_entity_poly.type
_entity_poly.pdbx_seq_one_letter_code
_entity_poly.pdbx_strand_id
1 'polypeptide(L)'
;FAQESGKSKGQFYTPSEVSRIIARLIGIDKIKQTPLKKWTLYDPAAGSGSLLIRAADEAPVDENGDPIVTIFGQEKDISTAGLAKMNLILHQIETGDIKKGNTLASPAFIDDFGGLKKFDFIVMNPPFSDKSWSDGIKATEDKYKRFDGYGIPPEKNGDYAWFLHVLKSLND
;
A
#
# COMPACT_ATOMS: atom_id res chain seq x y z
N PHE A 1 22.76 8.11 -4.03
CA PHE A 1 22.59 7.10 -2.96
C PHE A 1 22.10 5.73 -3.46
N ALA A 2 21.65 5.59 -4.71
CA ALA A 2 21.21 4.31 -5.27
C ALA A 2 22.35 3.44 -5.86
N GLN A 3 23.57 3.90 -5.89
CA GLN A 3 24.69 3.19 -6.56
C GLN A 3 25.57 2.31 -5.66
N GLU A 4 25.38 2.30 -4.35
CA GLU A 4 26.28 1.58 -3.43
C GLU A 4 25.74 0.29 -2.80
N SER A 5 24.50 -0.11 -3.04
CA SER A 5 23.99 -1.38 -2.48
C SER A 5 23.73 -2.43 -3.55
N GLY A 6 24.78 -2.88 -4.19
CA GLY A 6 24.77 -3.93 -5.22
C GLY A 6 24.38 -5.33 -4.76
N LYS A 7 23.62 -5.51 -3.68
CA LYS A 7 23.16 -6.83 -3.19
C LYS A 7 21.78 -6.83 -2.52
N SER A 8 21.05 -5.73 -2.48
CA SER A 8 19.71 -5.70 -1.93
C SER A 8 18.68 -5.65 -3.07
N LYS A 9 17.91 -6.71 -3.23
CA LYS A 9 16.87 -6.82 -4.24
C LYS A 9 15.83 -5.71 -4.03
N GLY A 10 15.89 -4.65 -4.88
CA GLY A 10 14.69 -3.93 -5.28
C GLY A 10 14.00 -3.03 -4.25
N GLN A 11 14.70 -2.45 -3.29
CA GLN A 11 14.12 -1.33 -2.55
C GLN A 11 14.26 -0.05 -3.38
N PHE A 12 13.29 0.21 -4.24
CA PHE A 12 13.23 1.45 -4.99
C PHE A 12 12.57 2.53 -4.12
N TYR A 13 13.36 3.52 -3.75
CA TYR A 13 12.82 4.75 -3.15
C TYR A 13 12.06 5.52 -4.23
N THR A 14 10.78 5.77 -4.01
CA THR A 14 10.00 6.62 -4.92
C THR A 14 10.37 8.08 -4.67
N PRO A 15 10.90 8.82 -5.67
CA PRO A 15 11.23 10.24 -5.52
C PRO A 15 10.03 11.04 -5.02
N SER A 16 10.29 12.06 -4.21
CA SER A 16 9.24 12.89 -3.58
C SER A 16 8.32 13.54 -4.60
N GLU A 17 8.87 14.00 -5.72
CA GLU A 17 8.12 14.63 -6.81
C GLU A 17 7.14 13.66 -7.46
N VAL A 18 7.58 12.41 -7.67
CA VAL A 18 6.72 11.34 -8.23
C VAL A 18 5.60 11.00 -7.24
N SER A 19 5.92 10.85 -5.96
CA SER A 19 4.94 10.58 -4.91
C SER A 19 3.88 11.67 -4.83
N ARG A 20 4.28 12.93 -4.95
CA ARG A 20 3.39 14.08 -4.96
C ARG A 20 2.48 14.10 -6.19
N ILE A 21 3.01 13.79 -7.36
CA ILE A 21 2.21 13.67 -8.60
C ILE A 21 1.17 12.56 -8.43
N ILE A 22 1.56 11.39 -7.94
CA ILE A 22 0.64 10.26 -7.69
C ILE A 22 -0.48 10.69 -6.75
N ALA A 23 -0.16 11.33 -5.62
CA ALA A 23 -1.13 11.79 -4.65
C ALA A 23 -2.17 12.74 -5.25
N ARG A 24 -1.74 13.67 -6.08
CA ARG A 24 -2.65 14.61 -6.78
C ARG A 24 -3.47 13.93 -7.88
N LEU A 25 -2.90 12.96 -8.58
CA LEU A 25 -3.64 12.20 -9.60
C LEU A 25 -4.80 11.40 -9.01
N ILE A 26 -4.60 10.81 -7.82
CA ILE A 26 -5.68 10.09 -7.12
C ILE A 26 -6.69 11.02 -6.44
N GLY A 27 -6.42 12.35 -6.41
CA GLY A 27 -7.33 13.36 -5.90
C GLY A 27 -7.42 13.44 -4.38
N ILE A 28 -6.40 12.95 -3.65
CA ILE A 28 -6.37 12.98 -2.18
C ILE A 28 -6.37 14.41 -1.64
N ASP A 29 -5.83 15.36 -2.40
CA ASP A 29 -5.79 16.80 -2.11
C ASP A 29 -7.18 17.46 -2.15
N LYS A 30 -8.19 16.80 -2.71
CA LYS A 30 -9.54 17.34 -2.92
C LYS A 30 -10.58 16.80 -1.93
N ILE A 31 -10.18 15.87 -1.05
CA ILE A 31 -11.09 15.32 -0.05
C ILE A 31 -11.50 16.40 0.96
N LYS A 32 -12.68 16.21 1.55
CA LYS A 32 -13.20 17.12 2.58
C LYS A 32 -13.37 16.36 3.88
N GLN A 33 -13.05 17.03 4.97
CA GLN A 33 -13.37 16.52 6.29
C GLN A 33 -14.88 16.45 6.45
N THR A 34 -15.36 15.32 6.92
CA THR A 34 -16.77 15.13 7.29
C THR A 34 -16.83 14.43 8.65
N PRO A 35 -17.82 14.71 9.49
CA PRO A 35 -17.95 14.09 10.81
C PRO A 35 -18.12 12.58 10.75
N LEU A 36 -18.58 12.04 9.62
CA LEU A 36 -19.01 10.65 9.47
C LEU A 36 -18.00 9.78 8.71
N LYS A 37 -17.05 10.38 7.97
CA LYS A 37 -16.13 9.61 7.12
C LYS A 37 -14.69 9.84 7.52
N LYS A 38 -14.02 8.76 7.95
CA LYS A 38 -12.57 8.69 8.06
C LYS A 38 -12.03 8.16 6.74
N TRP A 39 -11.30 8.99 6.00
CA TRP A 39 -10.65 8.60 4.76
C TRP A 39 -9.51 7.64 5.03
N THR A 40 -9.28 6.72 4.13
CA THR A 40 -8.25 5.69 4.27
C THR A 40 -7.32 5.66 3.07
N LEU A 41 -6.02 5.57 3.34
CA LEU A 41 -4.94 5.47 2.35
C LEU A 41 -4.17 4.18 2.59
N TYR A 42 -3.98 3.36 1.57
CA TYR A 42 -3.32 2.07 1.68
C TYR A 42 -2.17 1.91 0.68
N ASP A 43 -1.09 1.26 1.13
CA ASP A 43 -0.02 0.76 0.27
C ASP A 43 0.25 -0.72 0.58
N PRO A 44 -0.08 -1.63 -0.36
CA PRO A 44 0.15 -3.07 -0.19
C PRO A 44 1.63 -3.49 -0.28
N ALA A 45 2.53 -2.60 -0.71
CA ALA A 45 3.96 -2.83 -0.84
C ALA A 45 4.74 -1.65 -0.24
N ALA A 46 4.43 -1.32 1.02
CA ALA A 46 4.72 -0.04 1.66
C ALA A 46 6.21 0.36 1.69
N GLY A 47 7.13 -0.60 1.56
CA GLY A 47 8.56 -0.31 1.64
C GLY A 47 8.89 0.43 2.93
N SER A 48 9.60 1.53 2.83
CA SER A 48 9.92 2.41 3.96
C SER A 48 8.77 3.33 4.40
N GLY A 49 7.59 3.23 3.78
CA GLY A 49 6.45 4.10 4.03
C GLY A 49 6.52 5.48 3.36
N SER A 50 7.58 5.77 2.61
CA SER A 50 7.81 7.10 2.06
C SER A 50 6.71 7.55 1.11
N LEU A 51 6.19 6.65 0.26
CA LEU A 51 5.09 6.97 -0.66
C LEU A 51 3.79 7.27 0.10
N LEU A 52 3.48 6.48 1.13
CA LEU A 52 2.32 6.70 2.01
C LEU A 52 2.39 8.06 2.71
N ILE A 53 3.53 8.37 3.33
CA ILE A 53 3.74 9.64 4.05
C ILE A 53 3.57 10.80 3.09
N ARG A 54 4.24 10.77 1.93
CA ARG A 54 4.14 11.85 0.94
C ARG A 54 2.73 12.01 0.36
N ALA A 55 2.00 10.90 0.19
CA ALA A 55 0.61 10.99 -0.25
C ALA A 55 -0.29 11.57 0.85
N ALA A 56 -0.05 11.24 2.11
CA ALA A 56 -0.77 11.81 3.23
C ALA A 56 -0.47 13.32 3.44
N ASP A 57 0.78 13.75 3.19
CA ASP A 57 1.18 15.17 3.25
C ASP A 57 0.39 16.06 2.26
N GLU A 58 -0.11 15.49 1.16
CA GLU A 58 -0.96 16.22 0.19
C GLU A 58 -2.45 16.22 0.57
N ALA A 59 -2.86 15.42 1.55
CA ALA A 59 -4.24 15.43 2.05
C ALA A 59 -4.50 16.71 2.87
N PRO A 60 -5.74 17.21 2.90
CA PRO A 60 -6.12 18.27 3.83
C PRO A 60 -5.89 17.84 5.27
N VAL A 61 -5.65 18.83 6.13
CA VAL A 61 -5.45 18.61 7.57
C VAL A 61 -6.68 19.03 8.36
N ASP A 62 -6.83 18.45 9.54
CA ASP A 62 -7.85 18.86 10.51
C ASP A 62 -7.45 20.11 11.30
N GLU A 63 -8.23 20.47 12.31
CA GLU A 63 -7.99 21.63 13.19
C GLU A 63 -6.70 21.51 14.03
N ASN A 64 -6.17 20.29 14.20
CA ASN A 64 -4.93 20.02 14.91
C ASN A 64 -3.71 20.05 14.00
N GLY A 65 -3.93 20.13 12.68
CA GLY A 65 -2.88 20.05 11.65
C GLY A 65 -2.57 18.62 11.21
N ASP A 66 -3.35 17.62 11.61
CA ASP A 66 -3.16 16.23 11.24
C ASP A 66 -3.86 15.90 9.91
N PRO A 67 -3.24 15.09 9.02
CA PRO A 67 -3.91 14.65 7.79
C PRO A 67 -5.23 13.94 8.10
N ILE A 68 -6.30 14.30 7.37
CA ILE A 68 -7.64 13.70 7.55
C ILE A 68 -7.75 12.28 6.96
N VAL A 69 -6.64 11.64 6.69
CA VAL A 69 -6.55 10.26 6.20
C VAL A 69 -5.87 9.36 7.22
N THR A 70 -6.39 8.15 7.38
CA THR A 70 -5.73 7.09 8.15
C THR A 70 -4.88 6.24 7.21
N ILE A 71 -3.63 6.01 7.55
CA ILE A 71 -2.65 5.29 6.73
C ILE A 71 -2.64 3.81 7.09
N PHE A 72 -2.63 2.95 6.06
CA PHE A 72 -2.45 1.51 6.18
C PHE A 72 -1.34 1.07 5.22
N GLY A 73 -0.43 0.22 5.70
CA GLY A 73 0.63 -0.32 4.87
C GLY A 73 0.96 -1.76 5.20
N GLN A 74 1.36 -2.53 4.19
CA GLN A 74 1.89 -3.86 4.43
C GLN A 74 3.23 -4.02 3.72
N GLU A 75 4.20 -4.62 4.43
CA GLU A 75 5.56 -4.83 3.92
C GLU A 75 6.06 -6.23 4.30
N LYS A 76 6.66 -6.93 3.32
CA LYS A 76 7.12 -8.31 3.48
C LYS A 76 8.38 -8.39 4.34
N ASP A 77 9.34 -7.48 4.14
CA ASP A 77 10.61 -7.46 4.87
C ASP A 77 10.43 -6.84 6.25
N ILE A 78 10.91 -7.53 7.30
CA ILE A 78 10.74 -7.10 8.69
C ILE A 78 11.49 -5.80 9.01
N SER A 79 12.70 -5.66 8.45
CA SER A 79 13.54 -4.48 8.72
C SER A 79 12.95 -3.25 8.05
N THR A 80 12.47 -3.41 6.83
CA THR A 80 11.81 -2.37 6.05
C THR A 80 10.47 -1.97 6.66
N ALA A 81 9.66 -2.93 7.14
CA ALA A 81 8.44 -2.63 7.89
C ALA A 81 8.72 -1.87 9.20
N GLY A 82 9.82 -2.22 9.89
CA GLY A 82 10.31 -1.48 11.06
C GLY A 82 10.69 -0.04 10.71
N LEU A 83 11.39 0.15 9.60
CA LEU A 83 11.75 1.47 9.08
C LEU A 83 10.51 2.31 8.73
N ALA A 84 9.51 1.70 8.09
CA ALA A 84 8.25 2.38 7.78
C ALA A 84 7.54 2.89 9.05
N LYS A 85 7.46 2.06 10.10
CA LYS A 85 6.90 2.47 11.39
C LYS A 85 7.66 3.63 12.01
N MET A 86 8.99 3.57 11.97
CA MET A 86 9.84 4.64 12.49
C MET A 86 9.65 5.94 11.71
N ASN A 87 9.51 5.85 10.39
CA ASN A 87 9.25 7.02 9.54
C ASN A 87 7.89 7.65 9.86
N LEU A 88 6.83 6.87 10.09
CA LEU A 88 5.53 7.40 10.53
C LEU A 88 5.66 8.19 11.84
N ILE A 89 6.38 7.64 12.82
CA ILE A 89 6.62 8.32 14.11
C ILE A 89 7.38 9.64 13.90
N LEU A 90 8.44 9.64 13.09
CA LEU A 90 9.24 10.83 12.81
C LEU A 90 8.44 11.92 12.09
N HIS A 91 7.44 11.55 11.31
CA HIS A 91 6.51 12.45 10.64
C HIS A 91 5.25 12.74 11.47
N GLN A 92 5.21 12.33 12.74
CA GLN A 92 4.11 12.57 13.68
C GLN A 92 2.75 12.01 13.20
N ILE A 93 2.78 10.95 12.39
CA ILE A 93 1.57 10.26 11.91
C ILE A 93 1.22 9.14 12.90
N GLU A 94 0.43 9.48 13.92
CA GLU A 94 0.08 8.54 14.99
C GLU A 94 -0.95 7.48 14.58
N THR A 95 -1.77 7.76 13.59
CA THR A 95 -2.88 6.89 13.15
C THR A 95 -2.48 5.84 12.12
N GLY A 96 -1.20 5.75 11.77
CA GLY A 96 -0.70 4.82 10.76
C GLY A 96 -0.57 3.38 11.27
N ASP A 97 -1.05 2.41 10.50
CA ASP A 97 -0.91 0.98 10.81
C ASP A 97 -0.10 0.26 9.73
N ILE A 98 1.15 -0.08 10.06
CA ILE A 98 2.03 -0.86 9.18
C ILE A 98 2.11 -2.30 9.68
N LYS A 99 1.69 -3.25 8.85
CA LYS A 99 1.76 -4.69 9.12
C LYS A 99 2.91 -5.32 8.36
N LYS A 100 3.63 -6.23 9.04
CA LYS A 100 4.61 -7.11 8.40
C LYS A 100 3.90 -8.29 7.76
N GLY A 101 4.26 -8.65 6.54
CA GLY A 101 3.80 -9.88 5.88
C GLY A 101 3.75 -9.80 4.37
N ASN A 102 3.68 -10.96 3.72
CA ASN A 102 3.48 -11.05 2.28
C ASN A 102 2.03 -10.71 1.95
N THR A 103 1.80 -9.55 1.38
CA THR A 103 0.46 -9.03 1.06
C THR A 103 -0.33 -9.94 0.14
N LEU A 104 0.32 -10.52 -0.87
CA LEU A 104 -0.38 -11.39 -1.80
C LEU A 104 -0.76 -12.73 -1.16
N ALA A 105 0.13 -13.34 -0.36
CA ALA A 105 -0.11 -14.62 0.28
C ALA A 105 -0.99 -14.51 1.54
N SER A 106 -0.78 -13.45 2.33
CA SER A 106 -1.44 -13.25 3.61
C SER A 106 -1.74 -11.77 3.84
N PRO A 107 -2.78 -11.24 3.17
CA PRO A 107 -3.24 -9.87 3.41
C PRO A 107 -3.56 -9.67 4.89
N ALA A 108 -2.99 -8.62 5.49
CA ALA A 108 -3.16 -8.33 6.91
C ALA A 108 -4.42 -7.50 7.20
N PHE A 109 -4.90 -6.79 6.20
CA PHE A 109 -6.10 -5.96 6.32
C PHE A 109 -7.29 -6.69 5.67
N ILE A 110 -8.14 -7.21 6.55
CA ILE A 110 -9.36 -7.94 6.19
C ILE A 110 -10.57 -7.26 6.84
N ASP A 111 -11.73 -7.42 6.23
CA ASP A 111 -12.99 -6.96 6.79
C ASP A 111 -13.57 -7.99 7.82
N ASP A 112 -14.66 -7.61 8.47
CA ASP A 112 -15.31 -8.44 9.49
C ASP A 112 -15.92 -9.75 8.93
N PHE A 113 -16.04 -9.87 7.61
CA PHE A 113 -16.54 -11.05 6.90
C PHE A 113 -15.41 -11.94 6.35
N GLY A 114 -14.14 -11.55 6.59
CA GLY A 114 -12.97 -12.28 6.13
C GLY A 114 -12.58 -12.01 4.67
N GLY A 115 -13.16 -10.99 4.04
CA GLY A 115 -12.76 -10.43 2.76
C GLY A 115 -11.60 -9.43 2.90
N LEU A 116 -11.12 -8.90 1.77
CA LEU A 116 -10.16 -7.79 1.81
C LEU A 116 -10.84 -6.52 2.31
N LYS A 117 -10.21 -5.84 3.26
CA LYS A 117 -10.61 -4.49 3.67
C LYS A 117 -10.56 -3.56 2.46
N LYS A 118 -11.55 -2.68 2.36
CA LYS A 118 -11.64 -1.67 1.32
C LYS A 118 -11.04 -0.35 1.79
N PHE A 119 -10.40 0.36 0.85
CA PHE A 119 -9.75 1.64 1.10
C PHE A 119 -10.20 2.67 0.09
N ASP A 120 -10.25 3.94 0.52
CA ASP A 120 -10.66 5.05 -0.34
C ASP A 120 -9.58 5.44 -1.35
N PHE A 121 -8.31 5.32 -0.95
CA PHE A 121 -7.14 5.59 -1.78
C PHE A 121 -6.13 4.47 -1.64
N ILE A 122 -5.51 4.11 -2.76
CA ILE A 122 -4.39 3.16 -2.77
C ILE A 122 -3.26 3.75 -3.60
N VAL A 123 -2.06 3.72 -3.04
CA VAL A 123 -0.81 4.05 -3.73
C VAL A 123 0.11 2.85 -3.64
N MET A 124 0.93 2.62 -4.66
CA MET A 124 1.80 1.46 -4.65
C MET A 124 2.99 1.64 -5.61
N ASN A 125 4.16 1.22 -5.15
CA ASN A 125 5.31 0.94 -5.99
C ASN A 125 5.74 -0.52 -5.76
N PRO A 126 5.07 -1.50 -6.40
CA PRO A 126 5.28 -2.92 -6.13
C PRO A 126 6.61 -3.42 -6.70
N PRO A 127 7.10 -4.59 -6.24
CA PRO A 127 8.24 -5.22 -6.87
C PRO A 127 7.91 -5.60 -8.32
N PHE A 128 8.66 -5.06 -9.28
CA PHE A 128 8.44 -5.32 -10.71
C PHE A 128 8.80 -6.75 -11.07
N SER A 129 7.98 -7.37 -11.92
CA SER A 129 8.20 -8.72 -12.48
C SER A 129 8.52 -9.76 -11.41
N ASP A 130 7.85 -9.69 -10.26
CA ASP A 130 8.06 -10.64 -9.16
C ASP A 130 7.74 -12.07 -9.63
N LYS A 131 8.79 -12.90 -9.68
CA LYS A 131 8.70 -14.29 -10.12
C LYS A 131 8.19 -15.23 -9.04
N SER A 132 8.15 -14.77 -7.80
CA SER A 132 7.68 -15.52 -6.62
C SER A 132 6.39 -14.95 -6.04
N TRP A 133 5.63 -14.21 -6.83
CA TRP A 133 4.39 -13.57 -6.38
C TRP A 133 3.37 -14.59 -5.83
N SER A 134 3.35 -15.80 -6.39
CA SER A 134 2.42 -16.87 -6.03
C SER A 134 2.89 -17.73 -4.86
N ASP A 135 4.07 -17.47 -4.28
CA ASP A 135 4.56 -18.20 -3.12
C ASP A 135 3.57 -18.09 -1.94
N GLY A 136 3.01 -19.22 -1.53
CA GLY A 136 2.00 -19.30 -0.49
C GLY A 136 0.57 -19.01 -0.96
N ILE A 137 0.33 -18.92 -2.28
CA ILE A 137 -1.01 -18.74 -2.87
C ILE A 137 -1.35 -19.89 -3.79
N LYS A 138 -2.56 -20.42 -3.64
CA LYS A 138 -3.21 -21.20 -4.70
C LYS A 138 -4.07 -20.26 -5.53
N ALA A 139 -3.55 -19.79 -6.65
CA ALA A 139 -4.21 -18.77 -7.46
C ALA A 139 -5.58 -19.21 -8.00
N THR A 140 -5.76 -20.52 -8.24
CA THR A 140 -7.04 -21.14 -8.64
C THR A 140 -8.08 -21.21 -7.52
N GLU A 141 -7.65 -21.07 -6.27
CA GLU A 141 -8.48 -21.16 -5.07
C GLU A 141 -8.27 -19.92 -4.19
N ASP A 142 -8.10 -18.74 -4.81
CA ASP A 142 -7.83 -17.51 -4.06
C ASP A 142 -9.00 -17.16 -3.13
N LYS A 143 -8.77 -17.26 -1.83
CA LYS A 143 -9.75 -16.96 -0.77
C LYS A 143 -10.44 -15.60 -0.97
N TYR A 144 -9.70 -14.64 -1.49
CA TYR A 144 -10.17 -13.26 -1.65
C TYR A 144 -10.79 -12.98 -3.02
N LYS A 145 -10.86 -14.01 -3.90
CA LYS A 145 -11.44 -13.91 -5.24
C LYS A 145 -10.87 -12.75 -6.07
N ARG A 146 -9.56 -12.51 -5.93
CA ARG A 146 -8.89 -11.41 -6.65
C ARG A 146 -8.82 -11.66 -8.15
N PHE A 147 -8.77 -12.93 -8.54
CA PHE A 147 -8.59 -13.36 -9.93
C PHE A 147 -9.89 -13.72 -10.64
N ASP A 148 -11.01 -13.74 -9.91
CA ASP A 148 -12.31 -14.11 -10.46
C ASP A 148 -12.74 -13.12 -11.54
N GLY A 149 -13.02 -13.63 -12.74
CA GLY A 149 -13.42 -12.82 -13.90
C GLY A 149 -12.27 -12.15 -14.65
N TYR A 150 -11.03 -12.15 -14.12
CA TYR A 150 -9.86 -11.50 -14.72
C TYR A 150 -8.80 -12.47 -15.23
N GLY A 151 -8.88 -13.73 -14.81
CA GLY A 151 -7.87 -14.74 -15.10
C GLY A 151 -6.69 -14.73 -14.13
N ILE A 152 -5.97 -15.85 -14.10
CA ILE A 152 -4.81 -16.03 -13.22
C ILE A 152 -3.59 -15.31 -13.83
N PRO A 153 -2.88 -14.50 -13.04
CA PRO A 153 -1.65 -13.85 -13.49
C PRO A 153 -0.59 -14.86 -13.95
N PRO A 154 0.32 -14.48 -14.89
CA PRO A 154 1.39 -15.36 -15.31
C PRO A 154 2.28 -15.80 -14.15
N GLU A 155 2.68 -17.07 -14.14
CA GLU A 155 3.44 -17.69 -13.03
C GLU A 155 4.73 -16.93 -12.67
N LYS A 156 5.40 -16.35 -13.66
CA LYS A 156 6.70 -15.68 -13.51
C LYS A 156 6.63 -14.15 -13.59
N ASN A 157 5.42 -13.57 -13.47
CA ASN A 157 5.24 -12.12 -13.48
C ASN A 157 4.07 -11.74 -12.58
N GLY A 158 4.37 -11.12 -11.44
CA GLY A 158 3.41 -10.72 -10.42
C GLY A 158 2.74 -9.37 -10.64
N ASP A 159 3.10 -8.61 -11.65
CA ASP A 159 2.60 -7.23 -11.82
C ASP A 159 1.07 -7.20 -11.85
N TYR A 160 0.48 -8.15 -12.58
CA TYR A 160 -0.97 -8.26 -12.68
C TYR A 160 -1.64 -8.73 -11.36
N ALA A 161 -0.95 -9.57 -10.58
CA ALA A 161 -1.44 -10.00 -9.26
C ALA A 161 -1.54 -8.82 -8.28
N TRP A 162 -0.53 -7.95 -8.28
CA TRP A 162 -0.54 -6.72 -7.50
C TRP A 162 -1.66 -5.78 -7.91
N PHE A 163 -1.83 -5.58 -9.23
CA PHE A 163 -2.92 -4.76 -9.76
C PHE A 163 -4.31 -5.27 -9.34
N LEU A 164 -4.55 -6.58 -9.45
CA LEU A 164 -5.82 -7.19 -9.06
C LEU A 164 -6.06 -7.15 -7.54
N HIS A 165 -4.98 -7.24 -6.73
CA HIS A 165 -5.09 -7.01 -5.29
C HIS A 165 -5.55 -5.59 -4.97
N VAL A 166 -4.95 -4.59 -5.62
CA VAL A 166 -5.34 -3.18 -5.48
C VAL A 166 -6.79 -2.98 -5.91
N LEU A 167 -7.17 -3.45 -7.10
CA LEU A 167 -8.54 -3.33 -7.61
C LEU A 167 -9.56 -3.96 -6.65
N LYS A 168 -9.23 -5.11 -6.06
CA LYS A 168 -10.09 -5.79 -5.09
C LYS A 168 -10.16 -5.10 -3.74
N SER A 169 -9.17 -4.28 -3.40
CA SER A 169 -9.08 -3.55 -2.12
C SER A 169 -9.55 -2.09 -2.22
N LEU A 170 -9.90 -1.61 -3.41
CA LEU A 170 -10.39 -0.25 -3.60
C LEU A 170 -11.91 -0.18 -3.33
N ASN A 171 -12.34 0.89 -2.66
CA ASN A 171 -13.76 1.23 -2.56
C ASN A 171 -14.34 1.56 -3.95
N ASP A 172 -15.64 1.29 -4.13
CA ASP A 172 -16.39 1.65 -5.33
C ASP A 172 -16.54 3.18 -5.48
#